data_bb83967486b7cb675ab4491de8e85673
#
_entry.id   bb83967486b7cb675ab4491de8e85673
#
_cell.length_a   1.000
_cell.length_b   1.000
_cell.length_c   1.000
_cell.angle_alpha   90.00
_cell.angle_beta   90.00
_cell.angle_gamma   90.00
#
_symmetry.space_group_name_H-M   'P 1'
#
loop_
_entity.id
_entity.type
_entity.pdbx_description
1 polymer ?
#
loop_
_entity_poly.entity_id
_entity_poly.type
_entity_poly.pdbx_seq_one_letter_code
_entity_poly.pdbx_strand_id
1 'polypeptide(L)'
;MGILRITVDHTVRITATSARVHALVRGSSTFSGDLTGKKSALVREIVADLAARGVGEDAIDVAGVRLGTREGKLLNTQSIEISLVVAAAPELLPGVLGALSDRAGVSVEQVEWVYDEFEASIPATATAMTMARRKADAVAMAAGVEITGISDASDSWSMPGPRPMMAQADMMYAAAPRARHEPLDLGLEINTTTDLCVHLSVDFALSS
;
A
#
# COMPACT_ATOMS: atom_id res chain seq x y z
N MET A 1 -33.67 -32.75 12.24
CA MET A 1 -33.28 -31.57 11.46
C MET A 1 -31.79 -31.69 11.19
N GLY A 2 -31.39 -31.88 9.94
CA GLY A 2 -29.98 -32.02 9.54
C GLY A 2 -29.35 -30.69 9.20
N ILE A 3 -28.03 -30.60 9.27
CA ILE A 3 -27.25 -29.44 8.85
C ILE A 3 -26.25 -29.89 7.79
N LEU A 4 -26.17 -29.15 6.68
CA LEU A 4 -25.17 -29.33 5.64
C LEU A 4 -24.26 -28.12 5.67
N ARG A 5 -23.01 -28.32 6.08
CA ARG A 5 -21.97 -27.26 6.03
C ARG A 5 -21.26 -27.28 4.69
N ILE A 6 -21.22 -26.12 4.04
CA ILE A 6 -20.49 -25.89 2.79
C ILE A 6 -19.47 -24.78 3.02
N THR A 7 -18.23 -25.07 2.67
CA THR A 7 -17.17 -24.07 2.62
C THR A 7 -16.73 -23.84 1.17
N VAL A 8 -16.55 -22.59 0.80
CA VAL A 8 -16.15 -22.14 -0.54
C VAL A 8 -15.09 -21.06 -0.40
N ASP A 9 -14.06 -21.18 -1.20
CA ASP A 9 -13.07 -20.15 -1.42
C ASP A 9 -13.30 -19.53 -2.80
N HIS A 10 -13.29 -18.21 -2.86
CA HIS A 10 -13.41 -17.48 -4.11
C HIS A 10 -12.34 -16.38 -4.18
N THR A 11 -11.56 -16.40 -5.24
CA THR A 11 -10.49 -15.42 -5.46
C THR A 11 -10.87 -14.46 -6.57
N VAL A 12 -10.70 -13.18 -6.31
CA VAL A 12 -10.93 -12.08 -7.26
C VAL A 12 -9.69 -11.20 -7.33
N ARG A 13 -9.36 -10.75 -8.53
CA ARG A 13 -8.28 -9.80 -8.74
C ARG A 13 -8.79 -8.39 -8.49
N ILE A 14 -8.09 -7.64 -7.64
CA ILE A 14 -8.39 -6.25 -7.31
C ILE A 14 -7.24 -5.34 -7.69
N THR A 15 -7.56 -4.08 -7.98
CA THR A 15 -6.58 -3.06 -8.36
C THR A 15 -6.41 -2.07 -7.23
N ALA A 16 -5.18 -1.60 -7.00
CA ALA A 16 -4.89 -0.59 -6.00
C ALA A 16 -5.65 0.72 -6.31
N THR A 17 -6.23 1.31 -5.28
CA THR A 17 -6.93 2.59 -5.36
C THR A 17 -5.98 3.77 -5.19
N SER A 18 -4.88 3.55 -4.46
CA SER A 18 -3.82 4.54 -4.27
C SER A 18 -2.49 3.87 -3.92
N ALA A 19 -1.43 4.67 -3.89
CA ALA A 19 -0.11 4.31 -3.38
C ALA A 19 0.27 5.23 -2.23
N ARG A 20 0.89 4.70 -1.18
CA ARG A 20 1.56 5.45 -0.13
C ARG A 20 3.06 5.41 -0.38
N VAL A 21 3.65 6.58 -0.59
CA VAL A 21 5.10 6.74 -0.79
C VAL A 21 5.71 7.21 0.52
N HIS A 22 6.57 6.40 1.10
CA HIS A 22 7.32 6.73 2.29
C HIS A 22 8.65 7.35 1.86
N ALA A 23 8.85 8.62 2.20
CA ALA A 23 10.06 9.36 1.88
C ALA A 23 10.73 9.90 3.14
N LEU A 24 12.04 9.99 3.11
CA LEU A 24 12.84 10.49 4.21
C LEU A 24 13.69 11.65 3.75
N VAL A 25 13.51 12.80 4.41
CA VAL A 25 14.32 14.01 4.20
C VAL A 25 15.39 14.06 5.26
N ARG A 26 16.65 13.90 4.86
CA ARG A 26 17.81 13.92 5.76
C ARG A 26 18.63 15.18 5.62
N GLY A 27 19.20 15.62 6.72
CA GLY A 27 20.18 16.69 6.73
C GLY A 27 21.16 16.56 7.87
N SER A 28 22.39 17.02 7.65
CA SER A 28 23.40 17.14 8.69
C SER A 28 24.19 18.43 8.52
N SER A 29 24.63 18.99 9.63
CA SER A 29 25.51 20.18 9.65
C SER A 29 26.53 20.04 10.77
N THR A 30 27.77 20.33 10.45
CA THR A 30 28.91 20.38 11.41
C THR A 30 29.12 21.76 12.01
N PHE A 31 28.41 22.78 11.52
CA PHE A 31 28.45 24.14 12.06
C PHE A 31 27.06 24.53 12.57
N SER A 32 27.03 25.44 13.55
CA SER A 32 25.78 26.01 14.07
C SER A 32 25.10 26.88 13.00
N GLY A 33 24.38 26.22 12.11
CA GLY A 33 23.53 26.83 11.08
C GLY A 33 22.06 26.45 11.33
N ASP A 34 21.15 27.20 10.73
CA ASP A 34 19.73 26.89 10.74
C ASP A 34 19.41 25.68 9.84
N LEU A 35 19.82 24.48 10.32
CA LEU A 35 19.55 23.24 9.62
C LEU A 35 18.05 22.94 9.57
N THR A 36 17.34 23.22 10.67
CA THR A 36 15.91 23.00 10.80
C THR A 36 15.12 23.89 9.84
N GLY A 37 15.45 25.18 9.77
CA GLY A 37 14.80 26.12 8.84
C GLY A 37 15.03 25.73 7.37
N LYS A 38 16.25 25.34 7.00
CA LYS A 38 16.58 24.88 5.65
C LYS A 38 15.80 23.62 5.27
N LYS A 39 15.65 22.66 6.20
CA LYS A 39 14.92 21.42 5.92
C LYS A 39 13.41 21.63 5.93
N SER A 40 12.91 22.52 6.76
CA SER A 40 11.51 22.94 6.71
C SER A 40 11.17 23.66 5.40
N ALA A 41 12.07 24.49 4.89
CA ALA A 41 11.91 25.12 3.57
C ALA A 41 11.89 24.07 2.46
N LEU A 42 12.80 23.10 2.49
CA LEU A 42 12.82 21.99 1.52
C LEU A 42 11.53 21.19 1.53
N VAL A 43 10.96 20.89 2.71
CA VAL A 43 9.67 20.18 2.81
C VAL A 43 8.55 21.00 2.17
N ARG A 44 8.48 22.33 2.43
CA ARG A 44 7.49 23.19 1.79
C ARG A 44 7.64 23.24 0.26
N GLU A 45 8.85 23.25 -0.24
CA GLU A 45 9.11 23.16 -1.69
C GLU A 45 8.65 21.82 -2.27
N ILE A 46 8.86 20.72 -1.55
CA ILE A 46 8.35 19.39 -1.94
C ILE A 46 6.82 19.43 -2.00
N VAL A 47 6.15 19.92 -0.95
CA VAL A 47 4.69 20.03 -0.90
C VAL A 47 4.15 20.87 -2.06
N ALA A 48 4.76 22.02 -2.34
CA ALA A 48 4.37 22.88 -3.46
C ALA A 48 4.54 22.20 -4.83
N ASP A 49 5.64 21.46 -5.03
CA ASP A 49 5.89 20.74 -6.28
C ASP A 49 4.89 19.55 -6.46
N LEU A 50 4.61 18.83 -5.40
CA LEU A 50 3.62 17.76 -5.40
C LEU A 50 2.21 18.30 -5.67
N ALA A 51 1.86 19.44 -5.06
CA ALA A 51 0.58 20.11 -5.32
C ALA A 51 0.45 20.53 -6.79
N ALA A 52 1.51 21.06 -7.38
CA ALA A 52 1.54 21.41 -8.82
C ALA A 52 1.37 20.19 -9.74
N ARG A 53 1.64 18.98 -9.25
CA ARG A 53 1.45 17.71 -9.95
C ARG A 53 0.10 17.05 -9.66
N GLY A 54 -0.79 17.71 -8.91
CA GLY A 54 -2.13 17.24 -8.61
C GLY A 54 -2.26 16.40 -7.33
N VAL A 55 -1.22 16.35 -6.49
CA VAL A 55 -1.31 15.73 -5.15
C VAL A 55 -1.82 16.77 -4.16
N GLY A 56 -2.97 16.53 -3.53
CA GLY A 56 -3.54 17.43 -2.53
C GLY A 56 -2.64 17.57 -1.29
N GLU A 57 -2.69 18.72 -0.64
CA GLU A 57 -1.92 18.93 0.61
C GLU A 57 -2.38 17.98 1.73
N ASP A 58 -3.65 17.61 1.75
CA ASP A 58 -4.27 16.65 2.65
C ASP A 58 -3.80 15.20 2.43
N ALA A 59 -3.18 14.94 1.29
CA ALA A 59 -2.58 13.65 0.95
C ALA A 59 -1.10 13.55 1.38
N ILE A 60 -0.55 14.58 2.03
CA ILE A 60 0.85 14.64 2.44
C ILE A 60 0.93 14.78 3.96
N ASP A 61 1.43 13.74 4.61
CA ASP A 61 1.59 13.69 6.06
C ASP A 61 3.06 13.72 6.47
N VAL A 62 3.35 14.44 7.57
CA VAL A 62 4.63 14.37 8.27
C VAL A 62 4.52 13.29 9.35
N ALA A 63 4.95 12.07 9.04
CA ALA A 63 4.85 10.92 9.94
C ALA A 63 5.80 11.00 11.14
N GLY A 64 6.87 11.79 11.05
CA GLY A 64 7.80 11.97 12.16
C GLY A 64 8.94 12.95 11.86
N VAL A 65 9.47 13.51 12.94
CA VAL A 65 10.67 14.36 12.91
C VAL A 65 11.62 13.86 13.98
N ARG A 66 12.87 13.59 13.60
CA ARG A 66 13.95 13.24 14.53
C ARG A 66 15.04 14.29 14.43
N LEU A 67 15.44 14.80 15.60
CA LEU A 67 16.57 15.71 15.75
C LEU A 67 17.65 14.97 16.54
N GLY A 68 18.87 14.98 16.03
CA GLY A 68 20.02 14.38 16.70
C GLY A 68 21.16 15.40 16.82
N THR A 69 21.87 15.34 17.95
CA THR A 69 23.13 16.05 18.13
C THR A 69 24.18 15.03 18.50
N ARG A 70 25.26 14.99 17.73
CA ARG A 70 26.42 14.16 18.04
C ARG A 70 27.56 15.08 18.48
N GLU A 71 27.95 14.94 19.73
CA GLU A 71 29.11 15.64 20.26
C GLU A 71 30.39 14.94 19.80
N GLY A 72 31.23 15.67 19.09
CA GLY A 72 32.57 15.25 18.71
C GLY A 72 33.64 16.04 19.49
N LYS A 73 34.86 15.50 19.60
CA LYS A 73 35.98 16.16 20.32
C LYS A 73 36.33 17.55 19.78
N LEU A 74 35.99 17.84 18.52
CA LEU A 74 36.33 19.10 17.86
C LEU A 74 35.12 19.83 17.26
N LEU A 75 34.05 19.11 16.90
CA LEU A 75 32.86 19.67 16.24
C LEU A 75 31.63 18.91 16.65
N ASN A 76 30.56 19.65 16.94
CA ASN A 76 29.23 19.08 17.15
C ASN A 76 28.53 18.95 15.80
N THR A 77 27.98 17.78 15.51
CA THR A 77 27.18 17.53 14.30
C THR A 77 25.72 17.48 14.69
N GLN A 78 24.92 18.34 14.08
CA GLN A 78 23.47 18.29 14.15
C GLN A 78 22.95 17.45 12.97
N SER A 79 21.91 16.64 13.22
CA SER A 79 21.20 15.89 12.20
C SER A 79 19.70 16.11 12.34
N ILE A 80 19.02 16.09 11.21
CA ILE A 80 17.56 16.12 11.14
C ILE A 80 17.10 15.06 10.15
N GLU A 81 16.06 14.33 10.54
CA GLU A 81 15.34 13.39 9.68
C GLU A 81 13.85 13.72 9.76
N ILE A 82 13.21 13.91 8.61
CA ILE A 82 11.78 14.15 8.49
C ILE A 82 11.20 13.03 7.63
N SER A 83 10.30 12.24 8.21
CA SER A 83 9.58 11.19 7.49
C SER A 83 8.29 11.76 6.91
N LEU A 84 8.13 11.62 5.61
CA LEU A 84 6.95 12.04 4.86
C LEU A 84 6.21 10.80 4.35
N VAL A 85 4.89 10.85 4.37
CA VAL A 85 4.01 9.88 3.71
C VAL A 85 3.16 10.64 2.71
N VAL A 86 3.26 10.25 1.45
CA VAL A 86 2.51 10.87 0.35
C VAL A 86 1.55 9.84 -0.21
N ALA A 87 0.25 10.11 -0.11
CA ALA A 87 -0.78 9.31 -0.77
C ALA A 87 -1.02 9.86 -2.18
N ALA A 88 -0.98 9.00 -3.17
CA ALA A 88 -1.18 9.41 -4.56
C ALA A 88 -1.96 8.36 -5.33
N ALA A 89 -2.77 8.81 -6.30
CA ALA A 89 -3.36 7.91 -7.28
C ALA A 89 -2.25 7.20 -8.09
N PRO A 90 -2.48 5.96 -8.55
CA PRO A 90 -1.45 5.19 -9.26
C PRO A 90 -0.86 5.92 -10.47
N GLU A 91 -1.66 6.72 -11.16
CA GLU A 91 -1.27 7.49 -12.33
C GLU A 91 -0.30 8.64 -12.01
N LEU A 92 -0.38 9.18 -10.79
CA LEU A 92 0.48 10.27 -10.32
C LEU A 92 1.82 9.76 -9.76
N LEU A 93 1.91 8.45 -9.46
CA LEU A 93 3.08 7.87 -8.79
C LEU A 93 4.41 8.17 -9.48
N PRO A 94 4.57 8.05 -10.83
CA PRO A 94 5.84 8.37 -11.48
C PRO A 94 6.25 9.83 -11.26
N GLY A 95 5.29 10.75 -11.30
CA GLY A 95 5.51 12.19 -11.03
C GLY A 95 5.93 12.46 -9.59
N VAL A 96 5.31 11.76 -8.62
CA VAL A 96 5.64 11.85 -7.19
C VAL A 96 7.06 11.34 -6.93
N LEU A 97 7.41 10.16 -7.48
CA LEU A 97 8.73 9.58 -7.34
C LEU A 97 9.81 10.48 -7.94
N GLY A 98 9.56 11.07 -9.13
CA GLY A 98 10.45 12.04 -9.75
C GLY A 98 10.66 13.27 -8.86
N ALA A 99 9.58 13.90 -8.37
CA ALA A 99 9.64 15.07 -7.51
C ALA A 99 10.44 14.84 -6.22
N LEU A 100 10.35 13.65 -5.65
CA LEU A 100 11.08 13.28 -4.43
C LEU A 100 12.55 12.94 -4.72
N SER A 101 12.82 12.17 -5.79
CA SER A 101 14.17 11.67 -6.11
C SER A 101 15.11 12.74 -6.64
N ASP A 102 14.59 13.81 -7.25
CA ASP A 102 15.39 14.91 -7.80
C ASP A 102 16.03 15.82 -6.73
N ARG A 103 15.70 15.60 -5.45
CA ARG A 103 16.09 16.50 -4.37
C ARG A 103 17.20 15.93 -3.50
N ALA A 104 18.26 16.71 -3.32
CA ALA A 104 19.38 16.31 -2.47
C ALA A 104 18.96 16.12 -1.01
N GLY A 105 19.27 14.95 -0.47
CA GLY A 105 18.93 14.57 0.91
C GLY A 105 17.49 14.11 1.09
N VAL A 106 16.81 13.76 0.00
CA VAL A 106 15.52 13.06 0.00
C VAL A 106 15.74 11.66 -0.53
N SER A 107 15.19 10.66 0.12
CA SER A 107 15.18 9.26 -0.32
C SER A 107 13.77 8.70 -0.23
N VAL A 108 13.35 7.98 -1.24
CA VAL A 108 12.14 7.15 -1.18
C VAL A 108 12.53 5.82 -0.57
N GLU A 109 11.87 5.45 0.54
CA GLU A 109 12.20 4.22 1.27
C GLU A 109 11.29 3.08 0.87
N GLN A 110 9.99 3.36 0.66
CA GLN A 110 9.00 2.34 0.35
C GLN A 110 7.85 2.95 -0.44
N VAL A 111 7.27 2.14 -1.31
CA VAL A 111 5.96 2.37 -1.93
C VAL A 111 5.04 1.22 -1.53
N GLU A 112 3.93 1.56 -0.91
CA GLU A 112 2.91 0.63 -0.46
C GLU A 112 1.63 0.85 -1.29
N TRP A 113 1.06 -0.23 -1.85
CA TRP A 113 -0.22 -0.17 -2.53
C TRP A 113 -1.36 -0.26 -1.53
N VAL A 114 -2.36 0.59 -1.72
CA VAL A 114 -3.58 0.61 -0.90
C VAL A 114 -4.74 0.09 -1.75
N TYR A 115 -5.48 -0.87 -1.20
CA TYR A 115 -6.63 -1.50 -1.82
C TYR A 115 -7.87 -1.25 -0.99
N ASP A 116 -9.01 -1.10 -1.65
CA ASP A 116 -10.30 -1.09 -0.96
C ASP A 116 -10.80 -2.53 -0.82
N GLU A 117 -10.22 -3.22 0.18
CA GLU A 117 -10.47 -4.63 0.42
C GLU A 117 -11.93 -4.91 0.80
N PHE A 118 -12.50 -4.03 1.62
CA PHE A 118 -13.86 -4.20 2.11
C PHE A 118 -14.86 -4.10 0.95
N GLU A 119 -14.81 -3.04 0.17
CA GLU A 119 -15.70 -2.85 -0.98
C GLU A 119 -15.53 -3.96 -2.03
N ALA A 120 -14.29 -4.41 -2.24
CA ALA A 120 -14.02 -5.52 -3.14
C ALA A 120 -14.51 -6.88 -2.60
N SER A 121 -14.55 -7.06 -1.28
CA SER A 121 -15.03 -8.29 -0.65
C SER A 121 -16.52 -8.49 -0.83
N ILE A 122 -17.33 -7.44 -0.90
CA ILE A 122 -18.80 -7.52 -1.01
C ILE A 122 -19.25 -8.34 -2.24
N PRO A 123 -18.89 -7.96 -3.49
CA PRO A 123 -19.29 -8.75 -4.66
C PRO A 123 -18.63 -10.13 -4.69
N ALA A 124 -17.42 -10.27 -4.12
CA ALA A 124 -16.74 -11.55 -4.04
C ALA A 124 -17.49 -12.53 -3.09
N THR A 125 -17.94 -12.05 -1.91
CA THR A 125 -18.75 -12.83 -0.97
C THR A 125 -20.10 -13.21 -1.59
N ALA A 126 -20.75 -12.31 -2.32
CA ALA A 126 -22.00 -12.62 -3.02
C ALA A 126 -21.81 -13.73 -4.06
N THR A 127 -20.70 -13.73 -4.77
CA THR A 127 -20.34 -14.79 -5.72
C THR A 127 -20.07 -16.10 -5.00
N ALA A 128 -19.29 -16.08 -3.91
CA ALA A 128 -19.02 -17.25 -3.07
C ALA A 128 -20.31 -17.85 -2.51
N MET A 129 -21.27 -17.02 -2.06
CA MET A 129 -22.58 -17.46 -1.59
C MET A 129 -23.36 -18.20 -2.70
N THR A 130 -23.35 -17.68 -3.91
CA THR A 130 -23.97 -18.34 -5.08
C THR A 130 -23.35 -19.71 -5.34
N MET A 131 -22.02 -19.82 -5.25
CA MET A 131 -21.29 -21.08 -5.39
C MET A 131 -21.62 -22.05 -4.26
N ALA A 132 -21.67 -21.57 -3.01
CA ALA A 132 -22.04 -22.37 -1.84
C ALA A 132 -23.45 -22.95 -1.99
N ARG A 133 -24.42 -22.13 -2.40
CA ARG A 133 -25.80 -22.56 -2.64
C ARG A 133 -25.88 -23.63 -3.72
N ARG A 134 -25.24 -23.42 -4.87
CA ARG A 134 -25.20 -24.39 -5.97
C ARG A 134 -24.59 -25.73 -5.53
N LYS A 135 -23.54 -25.72 -4.73
CA LYS A 135 -22.91 -26.92 -4.17
C LYS A 135 -23.83 -27.62 -3.18
N ALA A 136 -24.48 -26.84 -2.31
CA ALA A 136 -25.43 -27.38 -1.35
C ALA A 136 -26.62 -28.05 -2.04
N ASP A 137 -27.21 -27.41 -3.05
CA ASP A 137 -28.34 -27.97 -3.82
C ASP A 137 -27.95 -29.31 -4.48
N ALA A 138 -26.76 -29.41 -5.06
CA ALA A 138 -26.28 -30.66 -5.67
C ALA A 138 -26.07 -31.77 -4.64
N VAL A 139 -25.54 -31.47 -3.46
CA VAL A 139 -25.36 -32.46 -2.37
C VAL A 139 -26.70 -32.89 -1.80
N ALA A 140 -27.61 -31.96 -1.54
CA ALA A 140 -28.95 -32.26 -1.01
C ALA A 140 -29.75 -33.15 -1.97
N MET A 141 -29.71 -32.82 -3.28
CA MET A 141 -30.34 -33.64 -4.31
C MET A 141 -29.75 -35.06 -4.36
N ALA A 142 -28.45 -35.23 -4.28
CA ALA A 142 -27.82 -36.55 -4.26
C ALA A 142 -28.13 -37.34 -2.99
N ALA A 143 -28.37 -36.66 -1.88
CA ALA A 143 -28.76 -37.28 -0.60
C ALA A 143 -30.27 -37.53 -0.47
N GLY A 144 -31.09 -37.08 -1.42
CA GLY A 144 -32.56 -37.22 -1.37
C GLY A 144 -33.21 -36.35 -0.29
N VAL A 145 -32.60 -35.20 0.08
CA VAL A 145 -33.13 -34.26 1.07
C VAL A 145 -33.27 -32.85 0.43
N GLU A 146 -34.07 -32.01 1.10
CA GLU A 146 -34.28 -30.64 0.62
C GLU A 146 -33.63 -29.62 1.56
N ILE A 147 -33.12 -28.52 0.99
CA ILE A 147 -32.64 -27.40 1.76
C ILE A 147 -33.83 -26.53 2.14
N THR A 148 -34.03 -26.31 3.43
CA THR A 148 -35.13 -25.50 3.97
C THR A 148 -34.74 -24.06 4.26
N GLY A 149 -33.43 -23.76 4.38
CA GLY A 149 -32.94 -22.43 4.65
C GLY A 149 -31.47 -22.41 4.98
N ILE A 150 -30.98 -21.24 5.38
CA ILE A 150 -29.63 -21.03 5.93
C ILE A 150 -29.81 -20.90 7.44
N SER A 151 -29.05 -21.68 8.21
CA SER A 151 -29.04 -21.62 9.67
C SER A 151 -27.93 -20.75 10.22
N ASP A 152 -26.78 -20.69 9.53
CA ASP A 152 -25.64 -19.84 9.89
C ASP A 152 -24.79 -19.55 8.66
N ALA A 153 -24.10 -18.41 8.67
CA ALA A 153 -23.13 -18.05 7.65
C ALA A 153 -22.03 -17.18 8.26
N SER A 154 -20.80 -17.45 7.90
CA SER A 154 -19.63 -16.64 8.27
C SER A 154 -18.72 -16.47 7.07
N ASP A 155 -18.18 -15.28 6.93
CA ASP A 155 -17.17 -14.97 5.91
C ASP A 155 -15.95 -14.33 6.54
N SER A 156 -14.86 -14.41 5.79
CA SER A 156 -13.62 -13.68 6.03
C SER A 156 -12.90 -13.52 4.70
N TRP A 157 -11.99 -12.57 4.65
CA TRP A 157 -11.14 -12.41 3.47
C TRP A 157 -9.67 -12.29 3.87
N SER A 158 -8.81 -12.60 2.92
CA SER A 158 -7.38 -12.47 3.07
C SER A 158 -6.75 -12.00 1.76
N MET A 159 -5.66 -11.28 1.89
CA MET A 159 -4.80 -10.93 0.77
C MET A 159 -3.43 -11.58 0.95
N PRO A 160 -2.70 -11.87 -0.14
CA PRO A 160 -1.29 -12.20 -0.04
C PRO A 160 -0.59 -11.08 0.74
N GLY A 161 0.15 -11.44 1.77
CA GLY A 161 0.89 -10.46 2.56
C GLY A 161 1.73 -9.55 1.66
N PRO A 162 1.98 -8.28 2.07
CA PRO A 162 2.79 -7.37 1.29
C PRO A 162 4.11 -8.06 0.95
N ARG A 163 4.35 -8.32 -0.33
CA ARG A 163 5.69 -8.67 -0.78
C ARG A 163 6.49 -7.38 -0.62
N PRO A 164 7.46 -7.30 0.31
CA PRO A 164 8.33 -6.16 0.33
C PRO A 164 8.98 -6.13 -1.06
N MET A 165 8.71 -5.08 -1.82
CA MET A 165 9.60 -4.72 -2.91
C MET A 165 10.91 -4.36 -2.21
N MET A 166 11.77 -5.35 -2.04
CA MET A 166 13.15 -5.09 -1.70
C MET A 166 13.67 -4.22 -2.83
N ALA A 167 13.82 -2.94 -2.55
CA ALA A 167 14.62 -2.07 -3.37
C ALA A 167 16.02 -2.72 -3.39
N GLN A 168 16.34 -3.41 -4.47
CA GLN A 168 17.71 -3.80 -4.81
C GLN A 168 18.50 -2.53 -5.16
N ALA A 169 18.48 -1.55 -4.28
CA ALA A 169 19.17 -0.26 -4.43
C ALA A 169 20.58 -0.26 -3.82
N ASP A 170 21.10 -1.41 -3.42
CA ASP A 170 22.45 -1.52 -2.85
C ASP A 170 23.55 -1.84 -3.87
N MET A 171 23.32 -1.62 -5.17
CA MET A 171 24.40 -1.70 -6.13
C MET A 171 24.48 -0.43 -6.98
N MET A 172 25.61 0.27 -6.81
CA MET A 172 26.15 1.33 -7.66
C MET A 172 25.79 2.79 -7.31
N TYR A 173 26.26 3.27 -6.17
CA TYR A 173 26.69 4.67 -6.11
C TYR A 173 28.12 4.80 -6.65
N ALA A 174 28.26 4.72 -7.96
CA ALA A 174 29.39 5.29 -8.66
C ALA A 174 28.95 6.66 -9.19
N ALA A 175 29.66 7.69 -8.79
CA ALA A 175 29.43 9.07 -9.19
C ALA A 175 29.35 9.19 -10.72
N ALA A 176 28.15 9.47 -11.24
CA ALA A 176 27.94 9.85 -12.62
C ALA A 176 27.47 11.32 -12.70
N PRO A 177 27.86 12.08 -13.74
CA PRO A 177 27.57 13.50 -13.85
C PRO A 177 26.07 13.75 -14.03
N ARG A 178 25.59 14.87 -13.46
CA ARG A 178 24.21 15.35 -13.50
C ARG A 178 23.68 15.40 -14.93
N ALA A 179 22.99 14.37 -15.37
CA ALA A 179 22.13 14.39 -16.53
C ALA A 179 20.73 14.90 -16.10
N ARG A 180 20.08 15.69 -16.97
CA ARG A 180 18.68 16.07 -16.80
C ARG A 180 17.88 14.78 -16.65
N HIS A 181 17.18 14.61 -15.52
CA HIS A 181 16.38 13.44 -15.29
C HIS A 181 15.12 13.49 -16.16
N GLU A 182 15.07 12.61 -17.14
CA GLU A 182 13.81 12.13 -17.70
C GLU A 182 13.03 11.43 -16.60
N PRO A 183 11.67 11.45 -16.65
CA PRO A 183 10.85 10.72 -15.67
C PRO A 183 11.34 9.27 -15.61
N LEU A 184 11.40 8.71 -14.39
CA LEU A 184 11.88 7.37 -14.12
C LEU A 184 11.04 6.34 -14.89
N ASP A 185 11.35 6.13 -16.15
CA ASP A 185 10.78 5.06 -16.96
C ASP A 185 11.62 3.80 -16.71
N LEU A 186 11.11 2.93 -15.86
CA LEU A 186 11.74 1.65 -15.54
C LEU A 186 11.57 0.64 -16.69
N GLY A 187 10.83 0.98 -17.76
CA GLY A 187 10.48 0.04 -18.83
C GLY A 187 9.68 -1.17 -18.33
N LEU A 188 9.14 -1.10 -17.12
CA LEU A 188 8.37 -2.15 -16.46
C LEU A 188 6.98 -1.61 -16.13
N GLU A 189 5.95 -2.36 -16.48
CA GLU A 189 4.60 -2.09 -15.98
C GLU A 189 4.57 -2.31 -14.47
N ILE A 190 4.20 -1.26 -13.72
CA ILE A 190 4.02 -1.36 -12.28
C ILE A 190 2.74 -2.16 -12.05
N ASN A 191 2.87 -3.37 -11.49
CA ASN A 191 1.72 -4.20 -11.18
C ASN A 191 0.97 -3.64 -9.97
N THR A 192 -0.20 -3.06 -10.24
CA THR A 192 -1.09 -2.48 -9.22
C THR A 192 -2.17 -3.47 -8.78
N THR A 193 -2.15 -4.71 -9.27
CA THR A 193 -3.19 -5.70 -8.97
C THR A 193 -2.69 -6.74 -7.98
N THR A 194 -3.62 -7.23 -7.14
CA THR A 194 -3.41 -8.34 -6.21
C THR A 194 -4.64 -9.24 -6.18
N ASP A 195 -4.51 -10.39 -5.57
CA ASP A 195 -5.61 -11.33 -5.39
C ASP A 195 -6.23 -11.13 -4.00
N LEU A 196 -7.56 -10.98 -3.94
CA LEU A 196 -8.36 -11.02 -2.73
C LEU A 196 -9.05 -12.39 -2.67
N CYS A 197 -8.80 -13.17 -1.63
CA CYS A 197 -9.45 -14.46 -1.41
C CYS A 197 -10.52 -14.32 -0.32
N VAL A 198 -11.76 -14.63 -0.67
CA VAL A 198 -12.89 -14.71 0.26
C VAL A 198 -13.10 -16.16 0.65
N HIS A 199 -13.19 -16.41 1.96
CA HIS A 199 -13.51 -17.70 2.57
C HIS A 199 -14.92 -17.63 3.15
N LEU A 200 -15.84 -18.41 2.63
CA LEU A 200 -17.23 -18.43 3.06
C LEU A 200 -17.60 -19.82 3.60
N SER A 201 -18.16 -19.87 4.81
CA SER A 201 -18.74 -21.06 5.39
C SER A 201 -20.24 -20.85 5.63
N VAL A 202 -21.08 -21.74 5.13
CA VAL A 202 -22.54 -21.64 5.24
C VAL A 202 -23.10 -22.94 5.73
N ASP A 203 -23.96 -22.88 6.75
CA ASP A 203 -24.75 -24.01 7.27
C ASP A 203 -26.17 -23.95 6.72
N PHE A 204 -26.50 -24.91 5.89
CA PHE A 204 -27.83 -25.09 5.32
C PHE A 204 -28.67 -26.05 6.19
N ALA A 205 -29.87 -25.62 6.54
CA ALA A 205 -30.84 -26.48 7.21
C ALA A 205 -31.48 -27.44 6.20
N LEU A 206 -31.58 -28.73 6.59
CA LEU A 206 -32.14 -29.78 5.76
C LEU A 206 -33.51 -30.24 6.30
N SER A 207 -34.41 -30.61 5.38
CA SER A 207 -35.62 -31.34 5.73
C SER A 207 -35.26 -32.70 6.33
N SER A 208 -36.05 -33.14 7.28
CA SER A 208 -35.98 -34.52 7.83
C SER A 208 -36.83 -35.44 7.02
#